data_42e8c7f5d5ea3fd320f766f08fefb649
#
_entry.id   42e8c7f5d5ea3fd320f766f08fefb649
#
_cell.length_a   1.000
_cell.length_b   1.000
_cell.length_c   1.000
_cell.angle_alpha   90.00
_cell.angle_beta   90.00
_cell.angle_gamma   90.00
#
_symmetry.space_group_name_H-M   'P 1'
#
loop_
_entity.id
_entity.type
_entity.pdbx_description
1 polymer ?
#
loop_
_entity_poly.entity_id
_entity_poly.type
_entity_poly.pdbx_seq_one_letter_code
_entity_poly.pdbx_strand_id
1 'polypeptide(L)'
;DPDAAFTPYDETPTLRIVGKVARGRTGTRVRYWADRQIFIRDAQFDDEALRARARQTSFLVPGLKITIRDERRLPGTLGADGIHEEVFQHDGGISEFAEYLATDPPVTDVWRLNGVGHFTETVPVLDGNGHMTPTEVRRECGVDIALRWGTGFDTLVASYVNIIATPKGGTHIAGFDQAMLKVFRKQLEVNARRLKVGTDKVDKDDILAGLTAVVTVRLEEPQFEGQTKEVLGTPAVRAIVARVVEQELTQRFENPKRGERQQGALLLEKVVAEMKSRISARLHKETQRAKNALESSTLPAKLADCRSTDIAKTELFIVEGDSALGTAKLARSSEFQALLPIRGKILNVQKASVADTLKNAECAAILQVIGAGSG
;
A
#
# COMPACT_ATOMS: atom_id res chain seq x y z
N ASP A 1 2.18 46.04 -11.51
CA ASP A 1 0.97 46.26 -12.30
C ASP A 1 0.69 45.03 -13.15
N PRO A 2 -0.42 44.31 -12.97
CA PRO A 2 -0.72 43.07 -13.70
C PRO A 2 -0.94 43.29 -15.21
N ASP A 3 -1.13 44.52 -15.61
CA ASP A 3 -1.32 44.92 -17.01
C ASP A 3 -0.08 45.62 -17.60
N ALA A 4 1.00 45.74 -16.83
CA ALA A 4 2.23 46.32 -17.33
C ALA A 4 2.90 45.40 -18.35
N ALA A 5 3.43 45.99 -19.40
CA ALA A 5 4.30 45.29 -20.33
C ALA A 5 5.53 44.73 -19.61
N PHE A 6 6.11 43.66 -20.14
CA PHE A 6 7.34 43.06 -19.63
C PHE A 6 8.39 44.17 -19.33
N THR A 7 8.80 44.22 -18.05
CA THR A 7 9.88 45.11 -17.63
C THR A 7 11.20 44.33 -17.72
N PRO A 8 12.19 44.76 -18.47
CA PRO A 8 13.49 44.11 -18.53
C PRO A 8 14.07 43.93 -17.13
N TYR A 9 14.73 42.79 -16.91
CA TYR A 9 15.45 42.54 -15.65
C TYR A 9 16.53 43.62 -15.45
N ASP A 10 16.48 44.29 -14.30
CA ASP A 10 17.52 45.26 -13.92
C ASP A 10 18.68 44.48 -13.26
N GLU A 11 19.86 44.54 -13.87
CA GLU A 11 21.07 43.89 -13.37
C GLU A 11 21.62 44.48 -12.08
N THR A 12 21.04 45.57 -11.58
CA THR A 12 21.40 46.15 -10.27
C THR A 12 20.37 45.86 -9.19
N PRO A 13 20.26 44.59 -8.70
CA PRO A 13 19.31 44.24 -7.67
C PRO A 13 19.83 44.63 -6.30
N THR A 14 19.91 45.93 -6.00
CA THR A 14 20.14 46.35 -4.63
C THR A 14 18.84 46.35 -3.88
N LEU A 15 18.71 45.42 -2.91
CA LEU A 15 17.64 45.48 -1.92
C LEU A 15 17.69 46.83 -1.22
N ARG A 16 16.74 47.70 -1.53
CA ARG A 16 16.69 49.05 -0.98
C ARG A 16 16.20 49.04 0.46
N ILE A 17 16.98 49.56 1.38
CA ILE A 17 16.55 49.77 2.77
C ILE A 17 15.49 50.87 2.79
N VAL A 18 14.24 50.50 3.16
CA VAL A 18 13.10 51.45 3.22
C VAL A 18 12.77 51.89 4.64
N GLY A 19 13.34 51.25 5.68
CA GLY A 19 13.10 51.63 7.07
C GLY A 19 13.78 50.69 8.06
N LYS A 20 13.59 50.99 9.36
CA LYS A 20 14.06 50.15 10.48
C LYS A 20 12.88 49.49 11.16
N VAL A 21 13.05 48.28 11.63
CA VAL A 21 12.06 47.55 12.44
C VAL A 21 12.53 47.42 13.88
N ALA A 22 11.61 47.22 14.81
CA ALA A 22 11.93 47.01 16.22
C ALA A 22 12.86 45.79 16.39
N ARG A 23 13.78 45.87 17.36
CA ARG A 23 14.72 44.78 17.66
C ARG A 23 13.94 43.47 18.00
N GLY A 24 14.33 42.39 17.37
CA GLY A 24 13.70 41.09 17.55
C GLY A 24 12.46 40.83 16.67
N ARG A 25 12.03 41.83 15.88
CA ARG A 25 10.97 41.63 14.90
C ARG A 25 11.57 41.19 13.57
N THR A 26 11.20 39.98 13.10
CA THR A 26 11.64 39.44 11.80
C THR A 26 10.42 39.04 10.99
N GLY A 27 10.57 38.95 9.68
CA GLY A 27 9.51 38.49 8.80
C GLY A 27 9.80 38.78 7.33
N THR A 28 9.11 38.11 6.46
CA THR A 28 9.16 38.30 5.00
C THR A 28 7.75 38.56 4.49
N ARG A 29 7.60 39.54 3.60
CA ARG A 29 6.35 39.77 2.89
C ARG A 29 6.58 39.64 1.40
N VAL A 30 5.86 38.72 0.76
CA VAL A 30 5.86 38.53 -0.70
C VAL A 30 4.51 38.96 -1.24
N ARG A 31 4.51 39.72 -2.30
CA ARG A 31 3.31 40.14 -3.03
C ARG A 31 3.55 39.94 -4.51
N TYR A 32 2.63 39.29 -5.18
CA TYR A 32 2.72 39.03 -6.63
C TYR A 32 1.34 39.03 -7.29
N TRP A 33 1.32 39.19 -8.58
CA TRP A 33 0.19 38.97 -9.44
C TRP A 33 0.58 37.95 -10.51
N ALA A 34 -0.35 37.02 -10.82
CA ALA A 34 -0.17 36.14 -11.95
C ALA A 34 -0.12 36.95 -13.26
N ASP A 35 0.88 36.66 -14.11
CA ASP A 35 1.01 37.30 -15.41
C ASP A 35 -0.12 36.85 -16.34
N ARG A 36 -0.94 37.82 -16.78
CA ARG A 36 -2.08 37.58 -17.68
C ARG A 36 -1.69 37.19 -19.10
N GLN A 37 -0.42 37.32 -19.49
CA GLN A 37 0.08 36.85 -20.77
C GLN A 37 0.39 35.36 -20.73
N ILE A 38 0.68 34.80 -19.52
CA ILE A 38 1.02 33.38 -19.32
C ILE A 38 -0.22 32.62 -18.82
N PHE A 39 -0.93 33.18 -17.86
CA PHE A 39 -2.11 32.55 -17.28
C PHE A 39 -3.39 32.93 -18.03
N ILE A 40 -4.31 32.01 -18.18
CA ILE A 40 -5.62 32.28 -18.78
C ILE A 40 -6.37 33.36 -17.95
N ARG A 41 -7.22 34.16 -18.61
CA ARG A 41 -7.88 35.32 -17.99
C ARG A 41 -8.74 35.01 -16.79
N ASP A 42 -9.31 33.84 -16.74
CA ASP A 42 -10.18 33.29 -15.69
C ASP A 42 -9.43 32.40 -14.67
N ALA A 43 -8.10 32.36 -14.73
CA ALA A 43 -7.29 31.66 -13.73
C ALA A 43 -7.55 32.21 -12.32
N GLN A 44 -7.95 31.33 -11.41
CA GLN A 44 -8.23 31.66 -10.02
C GLN A 44 -7.42 30.77 -9.10
N PHE A 45 -7.18 31.22 -7.89
CA PHE A 45 -6.63 30.36 -6.83
C PHE A 45 -7.65 29.31 -6.45
N ASP A 46 -7.21 28.07 -6.43
CA ASP A 46 -7.97 26.94 -5.88
C ASP A 46 -7.91 27.01 -4.34
N ASP A 47 -9.02 27.41 -3.74
CA ASP A 47 -9.13 27.60 -2.30
C ASP A 47 -9.01 26.26 -1.54
N GLU A 48 -9.60 25.22 -2.07
CA GLU A 48 -9.55 23.89 -1.45
C GLU A 48 -8.12 23.32 -1.46
N ALA A 49 -7.42 23.43 -2.58
CA ALA A 49 -6.02 23.01 -2.68
C ALA A 49 -5.11 23.81 -1.73
N LEU A 50 -5.33 25.13 -1.60
CA LEU A 50 -4.59 25.97 -0.66
C LEU A 50 -4.81 25.56 0.80
N ARG A 51 -6.08 25.29 1.19
CA ARG A 51 -6.44 24.83 2.53
C ARG A 51 -5.87 23.46 2.83
N ALA A 52 -6.00 22.52 1.89
CA ALA A 52 -5.42 21.18 2.01
C ALA A 52 -3.90 21.25 2.21
N ARG A 53 -3.21 22.12 1.45
CA ARG A 53 -1.77 22.31 1.59
C ARG A 53 -1.37 22.97 2.91
N ALA A 54 -2.12 23.98 3.38
CA ALA A 54 -1.87 24.62 4.66
C ALA A 54 -2.06 23.65 5.83
N ARG A 55 -3.14 22.90 5.81
CA ARG A 55 -3.43 21.86 6.81
C ARG A 55 -2.32 20.80 6.82
N GLN A 56 -1.98 20.24 5.67
CA GLN A 56 -0.89 19.27 5.55
C GLN A 56 0.43 19.82 6.11
N THR A 57 0.78 21.05 5.75
CA THR A 57 2.06 21.67 6.19
C THR A 57 2.05 21.92 7.70
N SER A 58 0.92 22.34 8.29
CA SER A 58 0.83 22.56 9.73
C SER A 58 0.95 21.29 10.56
N PHE A 59 0.51 20.12 10.04
CA PHE A 59 0.77 18.82 10.65
C PHE A 59 2.24 18.39 10.54
N LEU A 60 2.89 18.67 9.39
CA LEU A 60 4.28 18.27 9.17
C LEU A 60 5.30 19.12 9.93
N VAL A 61 4.90 20.34 10.33
CA VAL A 61 5.73 21.27 11.09
C VAL A 61 4.98 21.66 12.38
N PRO A 62 5.10 20.87 13.45
CA PRO A 62 4.38 21.13 14.71
C PRO A 62 4.58 22.53 15.23
N GLY A 63 3.49 23.18 15.65
CA GLY A 63 3.49 24.54 16.16
C GLY A 63 3.50 25.64 15.08
N LEU A 64 3.67 25.31 13.80
CA LEU A 64 3.56 26.28 12.72
C LEU A 64 2.10 26.73 12.56
N LYS A 65 1.87 28.03 12.75
CA LYS A 65 0.57 28.65 12.50
C LYS A 65 0.51 29.19 11.08
N ILE A 66 -0.43 28.69 10.29
CA ILE A 66 -0.72 29.16 8.94
C ILE A 66 -2.13 29.75 8.93
N THR A 67 -2.27 30.97 8.48
CA THR A 67 -3.58 31.63 8.33
C THR A 67 -3.84 31.87 6.85
N ILE A 68 -4.94 31.35 6.35
CA ILE A 68 -5.45 31.69 5.02
C ILE A 68 -6.57 32.69 5.21
N ARG A 69 -6.44 33.83 4.54
CA ARG A 69 -7.45 34.89 4.53
C ARG A 69 -7.85 35.17 3.10
N ASP A 70 -9.07 34.79 2.77
CA ASP A 70 -9.66 35.07 1.45
C ASP A 70 -10.52 36.34 1.52
N GLU A 71 -10.06 37.38 0.84
CA GLU A 71 -10.75 38.67 0.78
C GLU A 71 -11.63 38.80 -0.48
N ARG A 72 -11.72 37.76 -1.29
CA ARG A 72 -12.65 37.73 -2.42
C ARG A 72 -14.09 37.65 -1.89
N ARG A 73 -14.97 38.49 -2.40
CA ARG A 73 -16.39 38.43 -2.05
C ARG A 73 -17.04 37.24 -2.77
N LEU A 74 -17.01 36.08 -2.14
CA LEU A 74 -17.64 34.88 -2.68
C LEU A 74 -19.11 34.84 -2.23
N PRO A 75 -20.07 34.46 -3.12
CA PRO A 75 -21.45 34.25 -2.73
C PRO A 75 -21.56 33.16 -1.65
N GLY A 76 -22.22 33.49 -0.52
CA GLY A 76 -22.44 32.52 0.58
C GLY A 76 -21.37 32.52 1.69
N THR A 77 -20.38 33.40 1.66
CA THR A 77 -19.42 33.58 2.77
C THR A 77 -20.09 34.28 3.97
N LEU A 78 -20.13 33.56 5.09
CA LEU A 78 -20.73 34.00 6.36
C LEU A 78 -19.71 34.81 7.20
N GLY A 79 -19.49 36.05 6.85
CA GLY A 79 -18.80 37.02 7.71
C GLY A 79 -19.39 38.40 7.49
N ALA A 80 -19.48 39.22 8.53
CA ALA A 80 -20.02 40.62 8.43
C ALA A 80 -19.31 41.40 7.34
N ASP A 81 -18.06 41.04 6.99
CA ASP A 81 -17.17 41.73 6.05
C ASP A 81 -17.02 40.98 4.71
N GLY A 82 -17.59 39.79 4.56
CA GLY A 82 -17.40 38.92 3.38
C GLY A 82 -15.97 38.34 3.27
N ILE A 83 -15.19 38.39 4.36
CA ILE A 83 -13.83 37.85 4.45
C ILE A 83 -13.92 36.48 5.11
N HIS A 84 -13.25 35.49 4.52
CA HIS A 84 -13.12 34.17 5.10
C HIS A 84 -11.69 33.97 5.62
N GLU A 85 -11.55 33.73 6.92
CA GLU A 85 -10.27 33.45 7.55
C GLU A 85 -10.29 32.09 8.23
N GLU A 86 -9.28 31.26 7.94
CA GLU A 86 -9.09 29.96 8.57
C GLU A 86 -7.66 29.82 9.07
N VAL A 87 -7.49 29.27 10.26
CA VAL A 87 -6.19 29.08 10.92
C VAL A 87 -5.90 27.60 11.02
N PHE A 88 -4.72 27.21 10.60
CA PHE A 88 -4.19 25.86 10.69
C PHE A 88 -2.99 25.87 11.64
N GLN A 89 -3.10 25.13 12.74
CA GLN A 89 -2.01 24.94 13.71
C GLN A 89 -2.23 23.62 14.42
N HIS A 90 -1.24 22.73 14.39
CA HIS A 90 -1.32 21.38 14.95
C HIS A 90 -0.05 21.09 15.74
N ASP A 91 -0.18 21.06 17.07
CA ASP A 91 0.95 20.83 17.97
C ASP A 91 1.30 19.34 18.11
N GLY A 92 0.33 18.45 17.89
CA GLY A 92 0.52 16.98 17.89
C GLY A 92 1.28 16.44 16.67
N GLY A 93 1.46 17.27 15.64
CA GLY A 93 2.26 16.93 14.47
C GLY A 93 1.74 15.72 13.68
N ILE A 94 2.64 14.84 13.26
CA ILE A 94 2.25 13.68 12.44
C ILE A 94 1.38 12.65 13.18
N SER A 95 1.36 12.64 14.51
CA SER A 95 0.44 11.79 15.27
C SER A 95 -0.99 12.26 15.11
N GLU A 96 -1.23 13.56 15.25
CA GLU A 96 -2.52 14.19 15.00
C GLU A 96 -2.93 14.07 13.53
N PHE A 97 -1.94 14.12 12.61
CA PHE A 97 -2.18 13.90 11.20
C PHE A 97 -2.65 12.49 10.88
N ALA A 98 -2.06 11.46 11.51
CA ALA A 98 -2.50 10.08 11.35
C ALA A 98 -3.93 9.86 11.88
N GLU A 99 -4.30 10.51 12.99
CA GLU A 99 -5.68 10.51 13.50
C GLU A 99 -6.65 11.22 12.55
N TYR A 100 -6.25 12.37 12.01
CA TYR A 100 -7.07 13.11 11.04
C TYR A 100 -7.34 12.33 9.76
N LEU A 101 -6.34 11.58 9.27
CA LEU A 101 -6.47 10.77 8.06
C LEU A 101 -7.25 9.47 8.27
N ALA A 102 -7.31 8.97 9.50
CA ALA A 102 -7.96 7.71 9.80
C ALA A 102 -9.49 7.86 9.85
N THR A 103 -10.18 7.01 9.10
CA THR A 103 -11.66 7.02 9.00
C THR A 103 -12.34 5.99 9.88
N ASP A 104 -11.60 4.94 10.29
CA ASP A 104 -12.13 3.79 10.99
C ASP A 104 -11.97 3.87 12.51
N PRO A 105 -12.80 3.14 13.29
CA PRO A 105 -12.55 2.94 14.72
C PRO A 105 -11.17 2.31 14.97
N PRO A 106 -10.46 2.75 16.04
CA PRO A 106 -9.10 2.29 16.29
C PRO A 106 -9.02 0.85 16.81
N VAL A 107 -8.08 0.07 16.28
CA VAL A 107 -7.55 -1.16 16.88
C VAL A 107 -6.37 -0.83 17.78
N THR A 108 -5.56 0.16 17.36
CA THR A 108 -4.44 0.70 18.15
C THR A 108 -4.59 2.21 18.30
N ASP A 109 -4.04 2.76 19.38
CA ASP A 109 -3.71 4.18 19.43
C ASP A 109 -2.66 4.50 18.35
N VAL A 110 -2.36 5.78 18.16
CA VAL A 110 -1.27 6.16 17.25
C VAL A 110 0.06 5.77 17.86
N TRP A 111 0.78 4.89 17.18
CA TRP A 111 2.14 4.52 17.51
C TRP A 111 3.13 5.40 16.78
N ARG A 112 3.96 6.12 17.52
CA ARG A 112 5.01 6.94 16.94
C ARG A 112 6.35 6.21 17.02
N LEU A 113 7.04 6.14 15.88
CA LEU A 113 8.38 5.58 15.73
C LEU A 113 9.29 6.70 15.29
N ASN A 114 10.41 6.90 15.99
CA ASN A 114 11.34 7.95 15.63
C ASN A 114 12.79 7.49 15.82
N GLY A 115 13.67 8.08 15.03
CA GLY A 115 15.10 7.78 15.15
C GLY A 115 15.92 8.57 14.14
N VAL A 116 17.24 8.46 14.31
CA VAL A 116 18.20 9.14 13.45
C VAL A 116 19.20 8.12 12.92
N GLY A 117 19.55 8.27 11.65
CA GLY A 117 20.63 7.52 11.04
C GLY A 117 21.60 8.44 10.30
N HIS A 118 22.80 7.93 10.07
CA HIS A 118 23.84 8.66 9.35
C HIS A 118 24.33 7.80 8.19
N PHE A 119 24.73 8.46 7.12
CA PHE A 119 25.39 7.85 5.98
C PHE A 119 26.44 8.80 5.42
N THR A 120 27.37 8.27 4.65
CA THR A 120 28.39 9.06 3.96
C THR A 120 28.05 9.13 2.47
N GLU A 121 28.15 10.31 1.92
CA GLU A 121 27.94 10.60 0.50
C GLU A 121 29.18 11.28 -0.06
N THR A 122 29.63 10.85 -1.24
CA THR A 122 30.71 11.53 -1.95
C THR A 122 30.12 12.59 -2.86
N VAL A 123 30.40 13.85 -2.55
CA VAL A 123 29.91 14.99 -3.32
C VAL A 123 31.08 15.79 -3.88
N PRO A 124 30.97 16.37 -5.08
CA PRO A 124 31.95 17.29 -5.60
C PRO A 124 31.89 18.60 -4.84
N VAL A 125 32.96 18.97 -4.17
CA VAL A 125 33.10 20.24 -3.43
C VAL A 125 34.16 21.09 -4.14
N LEU A 126 33.86 22.39 -4.27
CA LEU A 126 34.81 23.36 -4.84
C LEU A 126 35.94 23.58 -3.84
N ASP A 127 37.18 23.26 -4.21
CA ASP A 127 38.35 23.52 -3.39
C ASP A 127 38.79 25.02 -3.45
N GLY A 128 39.73 25.40 -2.58
CA GLY A 128 40.25 26.78 -2.54
C GLY A 128 40.95 27.24 -3.83
N ASN A 129 41.22 26.34 -4.77
CA ASN A 129 41.83 26.59 -6.07
C ASN A 129 40.81 26.63 -7.21
N GLY A 130 39.51 26.45 -6.92
CA GLY A 130 38.47 26.48 -7.93
C GLY A 130 38.26 25.14 -8.64
N HIS A 131 38.79 24.02 -8.13
CA HIS A 131 38.59 22.69 -8.70
C HIS A 131 37.53 21.92 -7.92
N MET A 132 36.72 21.13 -8.63
CA MET A 132 35.77 20.20 -8.00
C MET A 132 36.49 18.92 -7.55
N THR A 133 36.59 18.73 -6.22
CA THR A 133 37.18 17.55 -5.63
C THR A 133 36.14 16.66 -4.98
N PRO A 134 36.12 15.33 -5.25
CA PRO A 134 35.24 14.41 -4.55
C PRO A 134 35.54 14.39 -3.06
N THR A 135 34.57 14.79 -2.24
CA THR A 135 34.72 14.86 -0.78
C THR A 135 33.64 14.01 -0.12
N GLU A 136 34.03 13.24 0.88
CA GLU A 136 33.11 12.49 1.70
C GLU A 136 32.41 13.42 2.71
N VAL A 137 31.10 13.54 2.61
CA VAL A 137 30.28 14.32 3.52
C VAL A 137 29.38 13.39 4.32
N ARG A 138 29.40 13.54 5.65
CA ARG A 138 28.49 12.82 6.53
C ARG A 138 27.14 13.50 6.52
N ARG A 139 26.11 12.75 6.19
CA ARG A 139 24.72 13.21 6.14
C ARG A 139 23.91 12.57 7.26
N GLU A 140 22.96 13.32 7.77
CA GLU A 140 21.97 12.84 8.73
C GLU A 140 20.63 12.59 8.06
N CYS A 141 19.95 11.51 8.48
CA CYS A 141 18.59 11.19 8.11
C CYS A 141 17.74 11.02 9.37
N GLY A 142 16.87 11.97 9.64
CA GLY A 142 15.85 11.86 10.68
C GLY A 142 14.65 11.06 10.13
N VAL A 143 14.17 10.10 10.91
CA VAL A 143 12.97 9.29 10.60
C VAL A 143 11.92 9.58 11.65
N ASP A 144 10.70 9.86 11.21
CA ASP A 144 9.56 10.12 12.11
C ASP A 144 8.30 9.56 11.45
N ILE A 145 7.68 8.57 12.09
CA ILE A 145 6.58 7.80 11.53
C ILE A 145 5.44 7.71 12.56
N ALA A 146 4.22 7.91 12.13
CA ALA A 146 3.02 7.68 12.93
C ALA A 146 2.18 6.57 12.28
N LEU A 147 1.79 5.57 13.08
CA LEU A 147 1.05 4.39 12.64
C LEU A 147 -0.22 4.25 13.47
N ARG A 148 -1.34 3.95 12.84
CA ARG A 148 -2.58 3.59 13.51
C ARG A 148 -3.32 2.54 12.68
N TRP A 149 -3.70 1.43 13.31
CA TRP A 149 -4.57 0.44 12.68
C TRP A 149 -6.01 0.65 13.10
N GLY A 150 -6.90 0.67 12.13
CA GLY A 150 -8.33 0.67 12.32
C GLY A 150 -8.96 -0.70 12.09
N THR A 151 -10.28 -0.79 12.29
CA THR A 151 -11.05 -2.03 12.09
C THR A 151 -11.32 -2.34 10.61
N GLY A 152 -11.19 -1.37 9.72
CA GLY A 152 -11.38 -1.52 8.28
C GLY A 152 -10.22 -2.25 7.57
N PHE A 153 -10.26 -2.23 6.25
CA PHE A 153 -9.32 -2.95 5.39
C PHE A 153 -8.47 -2.01 4.53
N ASP A 154 -8.90 -0.75 4.38
CA ASP A 154 -8.23 0.21 3.53
C ASP A 154 -6.88 0.60 4.12
N THR A 155 -5.87 0.67 3.26
CA THR A 155 -4.51 1.08 3.63
C THR A 155 -4.25 2.49 3.12
N LEU A 156 -3.86 3.37 4.01
CA LEU A 156 -3.43 4.72 3.68
C LEU A 156 -2.01 4.97 4.18
N VAL A 157 -1.07 5.17 3.26
CA VAL A 157 0.31 5.52 3.59
C VAL A 157 0.64 6.88 2.96
N ALA A 158 0.61 7.92 3.77
CA ALA A 158 1.02 9.26 3.40
C ALA A 158 2.52 9.42 3.64
N SER A 159 3.31 9.67 2.59
CA SER A 159 4.76 9.73 2.69
C SER A 159 5.33 11.08 2.31
N TYR A 160 6.36 11.50 3.06
CA TYR A 160 6.95 12.83 2.92
C TYR A 160 8.47 12.78 3.10
N VAL A 161 9.14 13.62 2.33
CA VAL A 161 10.56 13.95 2.51
C VAL A 161 10.65 15.42 2.84
N ASN A 162 11.12 15.73 4.05
CA ASN A 162 10.97 17.07 4.65
C ASN A 162 9.46 17.42 4.72
N ILE A 163 8.99 18.38 3.93
CA ILE A 163 7.58 18.75 3.80
C ILE A 163 6.99 18.41 2.41
N ILE A 164 7.79 17.75 1.55
CA ILE A 164 7.41 17.40 0.17
C ILE A 164 6.73 16.05 0.18
N ALA A 165 5.51 15.98 -0.35
CA ALA A 165 4.79 14.73 -0.53
C ALA A 165 5.47 13.88 -1.61
N THR A 166 5.60 12.59 -1.32
CA THR A 166 6.15 11.59 -2.25
C THR A 166 5.10 10.52 -2.55
N PRO A 167 4.06 10.83 -3.33
CA PRO A 167 2.91 9.95 -3.53
C PRO A 167 3.26 8.60 -4.16
N LYS A 168 4.37 8.53 -4.90
CA LYS A 168 4.89 7.29 -5.49
C LYS A 168 5.93 6.59 -4.59
N GLY A 169 6.15 7.10 -3.36
CA GLY A 169 7.04 6.50 -2.38
C GLY A 169 8.52 6.75 -2.65
N GLY A 170 9.30 5.69 -2.61
CA GLY A 170 10.75 5.71 -2.78
C GLY A 170 11.48 4.85 -1.76
N THR A 171 12.77 5.10 -1.56
CA THR A 171 13.63 4.29 -0.70
C THR A 171 13.17 4.23 0.76
N HIS A 172 12.58 5.30 1.30
CA HIS A 172 12.03 5.35 2.67
C HIS A 172 10.83 4.41 2.82
N ILE A 173 9.91 4.36 1.84
CA ILE A 173 8.77 3.43 1.88
C ILE A 173 9.23 1.99 1.66
N ALA A 174 10.20 1.76 0.78
CA ALA A 174 10.79 0.42 0.62
C ALA A 174 11.44 -0.09 1.91
N GLY A 175 12.10 0.79 2.68
CA GLY A 175 12.65 0.47 4.00
C GLY A 175 11.56 0.19 5.04
N PHE A 176 10.52 1.00 5.05
CA PHE A 176 9.35 0.83 5.91
C PHE A 176 8.67 -0.52 5.67
N ASP A 177 8.31 -0.83 4.43
CA ASP A 177 7.66 -2.10 4.04
C ASP A 177 8.50 -3.33 4.44
N GLN A 178 9.80 -3.26 4.19
CA GLN A 178 10.74 -4.34 4.53
C GLN A 178 10.76 -4.60 6.05
N ALA A 179 10.83 -3.55 6.86
CA ALA A 179 10.87 -3.66 8.30
C ALA A 179 9.54 -4.15 8.88
N MET A 180 8.41 -3.61 8.40
CA MET A 180 7.07 -4.05 8.77
C MET A 180 6.93 -5.57 8.57
N LEU A 181 7.24 -6.05 7.37
CA LEU A 181 7.13 -7.47 7.06
C LEU A 181 8.05 -8.34 7.96
N LYS A 182 9.28 -7.90 8.21
CA LYS A 182 10.24 -8.61 9.05
C LYS A 182 9.78 -8.71 10.50
N VAL A 183 9.34 -7.59 11.09
CA VAL A 183 8.93 -7.55 12.50
C VAL A 183 7.67 -8.37 12.71
N PHE A 184 6.64 -8.18 11.87
CA PHE A 184 5.39 -8.93 12.02
C PHE A 184 5.58 -10.43 11.80
N ARG A 185 6.39 -10.87 10.85
CA ARG A 185 6.73 -12.29 10.68
C ARG A 185 7.34 -12.87 11.94
N LYS A 186 8.32 -12.19 12.53
CA LYS A 186 8.93 -12.61 13.79
C LYS A 186 7.90 -12.68 14.92
N GLN A 187 7.05 -11.66 15.07
CA GLN A 187 6.05 -11.62 16.12
C GLN A 187 4.97 -12.70 15.96
N LEU A 188 4.56 -13.00 14.73
CA LEU A 188 3.62 -14.08 14.45
C LEU A 188 4.25 -15.46 14.71
N GLU A 189 5.52 -15.66 14.42
CA GLU A 189 6.26 -16.89 14.73
C GLU A 189 6.33 -17.13 16.24
N VAL A 190 6.75 -16.12 17.01
CA VAL A 190 6.81 -16.19 18.48
C VAL A 190 5.42 -16.48 19.10
N ASN A 191 4.37 -15.94 18.51
CA ASN A 191 2.99 -16.10 19.01
C ASN A 191 2.19 -17.20 18.26
N ALA A 192 2.83 -18.02 17.43
CA ALA A 192 2.16 -18.93 16.49
C ALA A 192 1.17 -19.88 17.16
N ARG A 193 1.51 -20.42 18.33
CA ARG A 193 0.62 -21.34 19.08
C ARG A 193 -0.63 -20.61 19.59
N ARG A 194 -0.47 -19.43 20.18
CA ARG A 194 -1.58 -18.61 20.71
C ARG A 194 -2.52 -18.17 19.61
N LEU A 195 -1.96 -17.72 18.47
CA LEU A 195 -2.70 -17.17 17.35
C LEU A 195 -3.20 -18.24 16.34
N LYS A 196 -2.81 -19.50 16.53
CA LYS A 196 -3.15 -20.62 15.63
C LYS A 196 -2.82 -20.28 14.15
N VAL A 197 -1.60 -19.79 13.91
CA VAL A 197 -1.15 -19.34 12.58
C VAL A 197 -1.00 -20.51 11.61
N GLY A 198 -0.66 -21.73 12.10
CA GLY A 198 -0.41 -22.89 11.25
C GLY A 198 0.90 -22.77 10.46
N THR A 199 0.89 -23.24 9.22
CA THR A 199 2.03 -23.17 8.27
C THR A 199 1.93 -21.97 7.32
N ASP A 200 0.88 -21.19 7.45
CA ASP A 200 0.58 -20.06 6.56
C ASP A 200 1.56 -18.91 6.77
N LYS A 201 1.87 -18.22 5.67
CA LYS A 201 2.80 -17.08 5.69
C LYS A 201 2.02 -15.78 5.52
N VAL A 202 2.33 -14.82 6.38
CA VAL A 202 1.81 -13.46 6.28
C VAL A 202 2.47 -12.72 5.12
N ASP A 203 1.67 -12.00 4.35
CA ASP A 203 2.11 -11.08 3.32
C ASP A 203 2.02 -9.63 3.80
N LYS A 204 2.63 -8.72 3.05
CA LYS A 204 2.62 -7.28 3.36
C LYS A 204 1.20 -6.74 3.48
N ASP A 205 0.33 -7.09 2.55
CA ASP A 205 -1.04 -6.59 2.49
C ASP A 205 -1.87 -7.01 3.70
N ASP A 206 -1.62 -8.18 4.29
CA ASP A 206 -2.27 -8.62 5.53
C ASP A 206 -1.90 -7.72 6.72
N ILE A 207 -0.64 -7.24 6.76
CA ILE A 207 -0.12 -6.36 7.82
C ILE A 207 -0.64 -4.95 7.65
N LEU A 208 -0.73 -4.48 6.40
CA LEU A 208 -1.13 -3.12 6.08
C LEU A 208 -2.65 -2.92 6.08
N ALA A 209 -3.44 -4.00 6.11
CA ALA A 209 -4.90 -3.91 6.13
C ALA A 209 -5.41 -3.07 7.31
N GLY A 210 -6.10 -1.97 7.01
CA GLY A 210 -6.60 -0.99 7.97
C GLY A 210 -5.53 -0.07 8.55
N LEU A 211 -4.31 -0.06 7.99
CA LEU A 211 -3.24 0.84 8.42
C LEU A 211 -3.42 2.24 7.85
N THR A 212 -3.46 3.23 8.72
CA THR A 212 -3.17 4.63 8.40
C THR A 212 -1.77 4.96 8.90
N ALA A 213 -0.88 5.33 7.98
CA ALA A 213 0.51 5.67 8.29
C ALA A 213 0.89 7.03 7.71
N VAL A 214 1.62 7.82 8.49
CA VAL A 214 2.33 9.00 8.04
C VAL A 214 3.82 8.73 8.18
N VAL A 215 4.52 8.60 7.07
CA VAL A 215 5.95 8.27 7.02
C VAL A 215 6.72 9.51 6.58
N THR A 216 7.55 10.05 7.48
CA THR A 216 8.36 11.23 7.17
C THR A 216 9.84 10.94 7.36
N VAL A 217 10.66 11.45 6.44
CA VAL A 217 12.11 11.50 6.59
C VAL A 217 12.62 12.92 6.39
N ARG A 218 13.66 13.28 7.14
CA ARG A 218 14.32 14.58 7.05
C ARG A 218 15.75 14.38 6.58
N LEU A 219 16.08 15.07 5.49
CA LEU A 219 17.38 15.01 4.83
C LEU A 219 17.81 16.43 4.44
N GLU A 220 19.08 16.74 4.55
CA GLU A 220 19.62 18.03 4.09
C GLU A 220 19.51 18.16 2.57
N GLU A 221 19.94 17.15 1.82
CA GLU A 221 19.97 17.13 0.37
C GLU A 221 19.35 15.85 -0.19
N PRO A 222 18.00 15.73 -0.22
CA PRO A 222 17.34 14.55 -0.74
C PRO A 222 17.48 14.47 -2.27
N GLN A 223 17.84 13.29 -2.78
CA GLN A 223 17.83 13.00 -4.21
C GLN A 223 16.48 12.41 -4.60
N PHE A 224 15.83 13.03 -5.58
CA PHE A 224 14.54 12.57 -6.09
C PHE A 224 14.69 11.99 -7.50
N GLU A 225 13.85 11.03 -7.83
CA GLU A 225 13.69 10.54 -9.19
C GLU A 225 12.78 11.50 -9.97
N GLY A 226 13.38 12.40 -10.75
CA GLY A 226 12.68 13.37 -11.57
C GLY A 226 12.30 14.69 -10.89
N GLN A 227 11.91 15.65 -11.72
CA GLN A 227 11.61 17.03 -11.31
C GLN A 227 10.36 17.18 -10.45
N THR A 228 9.40 16.26 -10.59
CA THR A 228 8.15 16.29 -9.81
C THR A 228 8.34 15.92 -8.35
N LYS A 229 9.52 15.37 -7.97
CA LYS A 229 9.89 14.97 -6.60
C LYS A 229 8.94 13.96 -5.95
N GLU A 230 8.29 13.13 -6.76
CA GLU A 230 7.30 12.16 -6.29
C GLU A 230 7.92 10.89 -5.68
N VAL A 231 9.20 10.63 -5.97
CA VAL A 231 9.93 9.43 -5.52
C VAL A 231 11.26 9.82 -4.91
N LEU A 232 11.52 9.37 -3.68
CA LEU A 232 12.85 9.52 -3.07
C LEU A 232 13.80 8.45 -3.59
N GLY A 233 14.91 8.90 -4.20
CA GLY A 233 15.95 8.03 -4.77
C GLY A 233 17.14 7.75 -3.86
N THR A 234 17.39 8.52 -2.78
CA THR A 234 18.58 8.38 -1.91
C THR A 234 18.71 6.97 -1.34
N PRO A 235 19.70 6.12 -1.78
CA PRO A 235 19.70 4.68 -1.48
C PRO A 235 19.88 4.35 0.02
N ALA A 236 20.70 5.14 0.71
CA ALA A 236 21.04 4.92 2.13
C ALA A 236 19.81 5.02 3.06
N VAL A 237 18.80 5.78 2.68
CA VAL A 237 17.59 5.99 3.48
C VAL A 237 16.82 4.70 3.70
N ARG A 238 16.82 3.79 2.74
CA ARG A 238 16.15 2.49 2.87
C ARG A 238 16.61 1.72 4.10
N ALA A 239 17.94 1.60 4.28
CA ALA A 239 18.50 0.86 5.39
C ALA A 239 18.27 1.57 6.73
N ILE A 240 18.31 2.92 6.73
CA ILE A 240 18.10 3.73 7.94
C ILE A 240 16.67 3.59 8.42
N VAL A 241 15.70 3.78 7.53
CA VAL A 241 14.26 3.64 7.86
C VAL A 241 13.97 2.21 8.31
N ALA A 242 14.46 1.21 7.58
CA ALA A 242 14.25 -0.19 7.97
C ALA A 242 14.75 -0.48 9.36
N ARG A 243 15.95 0.01 9.73
CA ARG A 243 16.53 -0.16 11.07
C ARG A 243 15.69 0.52 12.14
N VAL A 244 15.31 1.78 11.95
CA VAL A 244 14.52 2.54 12.93
C VAL A 244 13.18 1.86 13.18
N VAL A 245 12.45 1.51 12.11
CA VAL A 245 11.14 0.83 12.21
C VAL A 245 11.29 -0.52 12.91
N GLU A 246 12.31 -1.32 12.54
CA GLU A 246 12.56 -2.62 13.16
C GLU A 246 12.84 -2.49 14.66
N GLN A 247 13.70 -1.56 15.05
CA GLN A 247 14.05 -1.33 16.46
C GLN A 247 12.85 -0.87 17.28
N GLU A 248 12.16 0.17 16.84
CA GLU A 248 11.05 0.77 17.57
C GLU A 248 9.85 -0.18 17.70
N LEU A 249 9.47 -0.87 16.62
CA LEU A 249 8.36 -1.84 16.66
C LEU A 249 8.73 -3.07 17.50
N THR A 250 9.97 -3.59 17.37
CA THR A 250 10.42 -4.73 18.17
C THR A 250 10.38 -4.37 19.66
N GLN A 251 10.89 -3.19 20.01
CA GLN A 251 10.86 -2.72 21.40
C GLN A 251 9.42 -2.59 21.92
N ARG A 252 8.49 -2.10 21.10
CA ARG A 252 7.08 -1.95 21.47
C ARG A 252 6.38 -3.29 21.69
N PHE A 253 6.69 -4.31 20.91
CA PHE A 253 6.16 -5.65 21.13
C PHE A 253 6.82 -6.39 22.30
N GLU A 254 8.12 -6.23 22.50
CA GLU A 254 8.87 -6.93 23.55
C GLU A 254 8.76 -6.24 24.93
N ASN A 255 8.71 -4.89 24.95
CA ASN A 255 8.60 -4.07 26.15
C ASN A 255 7.43 -3.06 26.08
N PRO A 256 6.20 -3.53 25.95
CA PRO A 256 5.06 -2.65 25.75
C PRO A 256 4.79 -1.78 26.98
N LYS A 257 4.43 -0.51 26.75
CA LYS A 257 3.91 0.38 27.79
C LYS A 257 2.53 -0.10 28.24
N ARG A 258 2.05 0.50 29.35
CA ARG A 258 0.72 0.19 29.88
C ARG A 258 -0.36 0.44 28.79
N GLY A 259 -1.17 -0.56 28.49
CA GLY A 259 -2.18 -0.53 27.41
C GLY A 259 -1.69 -1.02 26.05
N GLU A 260 -0.43 -0.80 25.66
CA GLU A 260 0.11 -1.21 24.36
C GLU A 260 0.16 -2.74 24.17
N ARG A 261 0.30 -3.48 25.28
CA ARG A 261 0.31 -4.95 25.25
C ARG A 261 -1.00 -5.53 24.71
N GLN A 262 -2.13 -4.97 25.13
CA GLN A 262 -3.44 -5.39 24.66
C GLN A 262 -3.63 -4.99 23.19
N GLN A 263 -3.25 -3.78 22.82
CA GLN A 263 -3.33 -3.30 21.44
C GLN A 263 -2.46 -4.14 20.51
N GLY A 264 -1.23 -4.47 20.90
CA GLY A 264 -0.34 -5.35 20.13
C GLY A 264 -0.93 -6.76 19.96
N ALA A 265 -1.60 -7.29 20.97
CA ALA A 265 -2.28 -8.58 20.87
C ALA A 265 -3.45 -8.55 19.88
N LEU A 266 -4.31 -7.53 19.99
CA LEU A 266 -5.44 -7.32 19.06
C LEU A 266 -4.97 -7.08 17.61
N LEU A 267 -3.89 -6.32 17.44
CA LEU A 267 -3.31 -6.10 16.12
C LEU A 267 -2.81 -7.40 15.49
N LEU A 268 -2.08 -8.24 16.23
CA LEU A 268 -1.63 -9.52 15.72
C LEU A 268 -2.80 -10.46 15.39
N GLU A 269 -3.87 -10.43 16.18
CA GLU A 269 -5.10 -11.20 15.89
C GLU A 269 -5.76 -10.71 14.60
N LYS A 270 -5.85 -9.39 14.38
CA LYS A 270 -6.34 -8.80 13.14
C LYS A 270 -5.50 -9.24 11.95
N VAL A 271 -4.18 -9.12 12.01
CA VAL A 271 -3.28 -9.53 10.92
C VAL A 271 -3.44 -11.02 10.58
N VAL A 272 -3.61 -11.89 11.57
CA VAL A 272 -3.89 -13.32 11.34
C VAL A 272 -5.26 -13.54 10.71
N ALA A 273 -6.26 -12.77 11.10
CA ALA A 273 -7.60 -12.84 10.49
C ALA A 273 -7.55 -12.45 9.01
N GLU A 274 -6.83 -11.36 8.66
CA GLU A 274 -6.64 -10.91 7.28
C GLU A 274 -5.90 -11.95 6.45
N MET A 275 -4.80 -12.50 6.97
CA MET A 275 -4.05 -13.56 6.33
C MET A 275 -4.94 -14.77 6.01
N LYS A 276 -5.75 -15.24 6.97
CA LYS A 276 -6.67 -16.37 6.78
C LYS A 276 -7.77 -16.04 5.76
N SER A 277 -8.31 -14.83 5.79
CA SER A 277 -9.30 -14.34 4.83
C SER A 277 -8.74 -14.35 3.40
N ARG A 278 -7.53 -13.82 3.20
CA ARG A 278 -6.83 -13.84 1.90
C ARG A 278 -6.61 -15.26 1.39
N ILE A 279 -6.14 -16.17 2.24
CA ILE A 279 -5.88 -17.58 1.86
C ILE A 279 -7.20 -18.28 1.51
N SER A 280 -8.25 -18.08 2.31
CA SER A 280 -9.58 -18.64 2.04
C SER A 280 -10.16 -18.12 0.73
N ALA A 281 -10.08 -16.82 0.47
CA ALA A 281 -10.54 -16.20 -0.78
C ALA A 281 -9.78 -16.77 -2.00
N ARG A 282 -8.46 -16.96 -1.88
CA ARG A 282 -7.65 -17.56 -2.93
C ARG A 282 -8.06 -18.99 -3.20
N LEU A 283 -8.23 -19.81 -2.16
CA LEU A 283 -8.67 -21.21 -2.28
C LEU A 283 -10.05 -21.29 -2.92
N HIS A 284 -10.98 -20.43 -2.49
CA HIS A 284 -12.32 -20.37 -3.09
C HIS A 284 -12.27 -20.01 -4.58
N LYS A 285 -11.46 -19.02 -4.95
CA LYS A 285 -11.26 -18.62 -6.36
C LYS A 285 -10.63 -19.73 -7.20
N GLU A 286 -9.65 -20.46 -6.66
CA GLU A 286 -9.04 -21.62 -7.32
C GLU A 286 -10.06 -22.76 -7.51
N THR A 287 -10.86 -23.03 -6.49
CA THR A 287 -11.94 -24.05 -6.57
C THR A 287 -12.97 -23.65 -7.61
N GLN A 288 -13.40 -22.39 -7.65
CA GLN A 288 -14.36 -21.91 -8.64
C GLN A 288 -13.80 -21.95 -10.07
N ARG A 289 -12.51 -21.63 -10.25
CA ARG A 289 -11.85 -21.79 -11.56
C ARG A 289 -11.77 -23.25 -12.00
N ALA A 290 -11.50 -24.16 -11.08
CA ALA A 290 -11.49 -25.58 -11.38
C ALA A 290 -12.90 -26.09 -11.76
N LYS A 291 -13.96 -25.63 -11.09
CA LYS A 291 -15.35 -25.92 -11.45
C LYS A 291 -15.68 -25.46 -12.87
N ASN A 292 -15.40 -24.19 -13.17
CA ASN A 292 -15.68 -23.60 -14.49
C ASN A 292 -14.88 -24.29 -15.61
N ALA A 293 -13.64 -24.71 -15.32
CA ALA A 293 -12.82 -25.46 -16.28
C ALA A 293 -13.40 -26.85 -16.60
N LEU A 294 -14.02 -27.50 -15.62
CA LEU A 294 -14.71 -28.77 -15.84
C LEU A 294 -15.98 -28.62 -16.69
N GLU A 295 -16.73 -27.54 -16.49
CA GLU A 295 -17.94 -27.26 -17.26
C GLU A 295 -17.64 -26.84 -18.72
N SER A 296 -16.50 -26.26 -18.98
CA SER A 296 -16.10 -25.77 -20.31
C SER A 296 -15.17 -26.70 -21.09
N SER A 297 -14.73 -27.81 -20.48
CA SER A 297 -13.74 -28.71 -21.13
C SER A 297 -14.40 -29.78 -22.00
N THR A 298 -13.76 -30.06 -23.14
CA THR A 298 -14.04 -31.22 -23.99
C THR A 298 -13.87 -32.49 -23.19
N LEU A 299 -14.61 -33.52 -23.60
CA LEU A 299 -14.57 -34.90 -22.98
C LEU A 299 -13.14 -35.36 -22.71
N PRO A 300 -12.91 -36.10 -21.60
CA PRO A 300 -11.56 -36.55 -21.24
C PRO A 300 -10.91 -37.34 -22.36
N ALA A 301 -9.65 -37.09 -22.65
CA ALA A 301 -8.91 -37.79 -23.71
C ALA A 301 -8.86 -39.32 -23.53
N LYS A 302 -9.11 -39.82 -22.33
CA LYS A 302 -9.17 -41.23 -21.99
C LYS A 302 -10.52 -41.90 -22.33
N LEU A 303 -11.57 -41.11 -22.58
CA LEU A 303 -12.90 -41.67 -22.89
C LEU A 303 -12.88 -42.26 -24.27
N ALA A 304 -13.28 -43.52 -24.35
CA ALA A 304 -13.67 -44.13 -25.62
C ALA A 304 -15.17 -43.95 -25.79
N ASP A 305 -15.58 -42.89 -26.45
CA ASP A 305 -16.96 -42.46 -26.56
C ASP A 305 -17.80 -43.40 -27.46
N CYS A 306 -19.13 -43.39 -27.32
CA CYS A 306 -20.09 -44.07 -28.20
C CYS A 306 -20.55 -43.12 -29.31
N ARG A 307 -21.17 -43.69 -30.36
CA ARG A 307 -21.64 -42.90 -31.52
C ARG A 307 -23.04 -42.30 -31.34
N SER A 308 -23.88 -42.95 -30.53
CA SER A 308 -25.24 -42.51 -30.28
C SER A 308 -25.27 -41.29 -29.38
N THR A 309 -26.12 -40.35 -29.68
CA THR A 309 -26.46 -39.18 -28.84
C THR A 309 -27.75 -39.39 -28.04
N ASP A 310 -28.39 -40.56 -28.17
CA ASP A 310 -29.62 -40.91 -27.45
C ASP A 310 -29.28 -41.35 -26.02
N ILE A 311 -29.44 -40.42 -25.08
CA ILE A 311 -29.15 -40.62 -23.66
C ILE A 311 -29.89 -41.81 -23.05
N ALA A 312 -31.10 -42.15 -23.57
CA ALA A 312 -31.88 -43.28 -23.06
C ALA A 312 -31.30 -44.65 -23.44
N LYS A 313 -30.40 -44.68 -24.43
CA LYS A 313 -29.81 -45.93 -24.95
C LYS A 313 -28.31 -46.03 -24.66
N THR A 314 -27.66 -44.92 -24.27
CA THR A 314 -26.21 -44.93 -24.04
C THR A 314 -25.87 -45.44 -22.65
N GLU A 315 -24.78 -46.17 -22.53
CA GLU A 315 -24.24 -46.72 -21.29
C GLU A 315 -22.77 -46.32 -21.12
N LEU A 316 -22.39 -45.93 -19.90
CA LEU A 316 -21.00 -45.66 -19.52
C LEU A 316 -20.45 -46.83 -18.69
N PHE A 317 -19.42 -47.50 -19.21
CA PHE A 317 -18.67 -48.52 -18.48
C PHE A 317 -17.38 -47.95 -17.93
N ILE A 318 -17.21 -48.09 -16.64
CA ILE A 318 -15.95 -47.75 -15.95
C ILE A 318 -15.11 -49.00 -15.86
N VAL A 319 -13.89 -48.96 -16.41
CA VAL A 319 -13.00 -50.14 -16.46
C VAL A 319 -11.71 -49.86 -15.67
N GLU A 320 -11.18 -50.90 -15.02
CA GLU A 320 -9.94 -50.76 -14.23
C GLU A 320 -8.71 -50.83 -15.14
N GLY A 321 -8.05 -49.69 -15.28
CA GLY A 321 -6.78 -49.56 -16.00
C GLY A 321 -6.89 -49.61 -17.53
N ASP A 322 -5.79 -49.22 -18.17
CA ASP A 322 -5.71 -49.14 -19.64
C ASP A 322 -5.64 -50.51 -20.29
N SER A 323 -5.16 -51.51 -19.56
CA SER A 323 -5.11 -52.91 -20.08
C SER A 323 -6.51 -53.46 -20.30
N ALA A 324 -7.43 -53.21 -19.36
CA ALA A 324 -8.84 -53.63 -19.50
C ALA A 324 -9.54 -52.80 -20.61
N LEU A 325 -9.18 -51.54 -20.81
CA LEU A 325 -9.74 -50.70 -21.85
C LEU A 325 -9.53 -51.30 -23.26
N GLY A 326 -8.34 -51.85 -23.54
CA GLY A 326 -8.03 -52.46 -24.82
C GLY A 326 -8.97 -53.64 -25.17
N THR A 327 -9.16 -54.54 -24.23
CA THR A 327 -10.05 -55.70 -24.38
C THR A 327 -11.53 -55.28 -24.45
N ALA A 328 -11.92 -54.33 -23.56
CA ALA A 328 -13.28 -53.82 -23.53
C ALA A 328 -13.69 -53.12 -24.82
N LYS A 329 -12.76 -52.38 -25.46
CA LYS A 329 -13.00 -51.75 -26.77
C LYS A 329 -13.33 -52.69 -27.89
N LEU A 330 -12.78 -53.90 -27.84
CA LEU A 330 -13.08 -54.98 -28.84
C LEU A 330 -14.44 -55.66 -28.58
N ALA A 331 -14.86 -55.70 -27.33
CA ALA A 331 -16.08 -56.42 -26.92
C ALA A 331 -17.34 -55.51 -26.90
N ARG A 332 -17.19 -54.19 -26.81
CA ARG A 332 -18.32 -53.25 -26.66
C ARG A 332 -19.12 -53.06 -27.95
N SER A 333 -20.36 -52.64 -27.81
CA SER A 333 -21.08 -51.99 -28.89
C SER A 333 -20.63 -50.53 -28.98
N SER A 334 -19.86 -50.16 -30.02
CA SER A 334 -19.39 -48.81 -30.20
C SER A 334 -20.51 -47.82 -30.52
N GLU A 335 -21.72 -48.29 -30.76
CA GLU A 335 -22.88 -47.45 -31.03
C GLU A 335 -23.46 -46.85 -29.74
N PHE A 336 -23.55 -47.65 -28.67
CA PHE A 336 -24.26 -47.27 -27.44
C PHE A 336 -23.37 -47.27 -26.20
N GLN A 337 -22.20 -47.91 -26.22
CA GLN A 337 -21.37 -48.12 -25.03
C GLN A 337 -20.10 -47.31 -25.07
N ALA A 338 -19.98 -46.37 -24.12
CA ALA A 338 -18.78 -45.60 -23.85
C ALA A 338 -17.94 -46.27 -22.74
N LEU A 339 -16.60 -46.16 -22.81
CA LEU A 339 -15.68 -46.75 -21.84
C LEU A 339 -14.79 -45.68 -21.25
N LEU A 340 -14.71 -45.60 -19.94
CA LEU A 340 -13.82 -44.71 -19.19
C LEU A 340 -12.84 -45.56 -18.34
N PRO A 341 -11.54 -45.59 -18.65
CA PRO A 341 -10.56 -46.24 -17.79
C PRO A 341 -10.24 -45.36 -16.58
N ILE A 342 -10.22 -45.97 -15.41
CA ILE A 342 -9.74 -45.35 -14.18
C ILE A 342 -8.54 -46.10 -13.64
N ARG A 343 -7.57 -45.39 -13.06
CA ARG A 343 -6.33 -45.95 -12.55
C ARG A 343 -6.23 -45.84 -11.02
N GLY A 344 -5.83 -46.93 -10.40
CA GLY A 344 -5.50 -46.97 -8.98
C GLY A 344 -6.69 -46.81 -8.03
N LYS A 345 -6.38 -46.45 -6.78
CA LYS A 345 -7.40 -46.18 -5.75
C LYS A 345 -7.97 -44.79 -5.93
N ILE A 346 -9.27 -44.70 -6.19
CA ILE A 346 -9.98 -43.44 -6.28
C ILE A 346 -10.05 -42.79 -4.89
N LEU A 347 -10.01 -41.45 -4.87
CA LEU A 347 -10.19 -40.65 -3.66
C LEU A 347 -11.54 -40.94 -2.99
N ASN A 348 -11.57 -41.13 -1.67
CA ASN A 348 -12.81 -41.25 -0.94
C ASN A 348 -13.51 -39.88 -0.83
N VAL A 349 -14.43 -39.60 -1.76
CA VAL A 349 -15.14 -38.33 -1.87
C VAL A 349 -16.01 -37.99 -0.66
N GLN A 350 -16.40 -38.96 0.16
CA GLN A 350 -17.15 -38.69 1.40
C GLN A 350 -16.29 -38.05 2.50
N LYS A 351 -14.97 -38.27 2.43
CA LYS A 351 -14.00 -37.74 3.40
C LYS A 351 -13.15 -36.60 2.85
N ALA A 352 -13.21 -36.36 1.55
CA ALA A 352 -12.44 -35.36 0.86
C ALA A 352 -13.21 -34.04 0.71
N SER A 353 -12.49 -32.94 0.62
CA SER A 353 -13.09 -31.64 0.24
C SER A 353 -13.47 -31.64 -1.25
N VAL A 354 -14.42 -30.80 -1.62
CA VAL A 354 -14.78 -30.58 -3.04
C VAL A 354 -13.54 -30.18 -3.85
N ALA A 355 -12.67 -29.34 -3.29
CA ALA A 355 -11.42 -28.91 -3.93
C ALA A 355 -10.48 -30.07 -4.20
N ASP A 356 -10.35 -31.04 -3.29
CA ASP A 356 -9.50 -32.20 -3.45
C ASP A 356 -10.11 -33.20 -4.45
N THR A 357 -11.42 -33.34 -4.45
CA THR A 357 -12.15 -34.14 -5.43
C THR A 357 -11.94 -33.65 -6.85
N LEU A 358 -12.00 -32.31 -7.06
CA LEU A 358 -11.78 -31.70 -8.36
C LEU A 358 -10.31 -31.72 -8.82
N LYS A 359 -9.36 -31.78 -7.89
CA LYS A 359 -7.93 -31.94 -8.20
C LYS A 359 -7.56 -33.37 -8.57
N ASN A 360 -8.38 -34.35 -8.15
CA ASN A 360 -8.15 -35.74 -8.49
C ASN A 360 -8.58 -36.02 -9.94
N ALA A 361 -7.62 -36.39 -10.79
CA ALA A 361 -7.83 -36.55 -12.23
C ALA A 361 -8.91 -37.61 -12.58
N GLU A 362 -9.02 -38.69 -11.80
CA GLU A 362 -10.00 -39.74 -12.04
C GLU A 362 -11.41 -39.30 -11.63
N CYS A 363 -11.55 -38.63 -10.48
CA CYS A 363 -12.83 -38.04 -10.05
C CYS A 363 -13.29 -36.94 -11.02
N ALA A 364 -12.38 -36.10 -11.46
CA ALA A 364 -12.68 -35.06 -12.44
C ALA A 364 -13.14 -35.64 -13.78
N ALA A 365 -12.48 -36.68 -14.26
CA ALA A 365 -12.88 -37.37 -15.50
C ALA A 365 -14.30 -37.98 -15.41
N ILE A 366 -14.66 -38.59 -14.28
CA ILE A 366 -16.01 -39.14 -14.06
C ILE A 366 -17.04 -38.01 -14.08
N LEU A 367 -16.79 -36.89 -13.37
CA LEU A 367 -17.70 -35.74 -13.33
C LEU A 367 -17.93 -35.13 -14.72
N GLN A 368 -16.86 -35.02 -15.52
CA GLN A 368 -16.94 -34.53 -16.90
C GLN A 368 -17.78 -35.41 -17.82
N VAL A 369 -17.58 -36.73 -17.75
CA VAL A 369 -18.27 -37.69 -18.63
C VAL A 369 -19.76 -37.78 -18.29
N ILE A 370 -20.10 -37.73 -17.00
CA ILE A 370 -21.51 -37.78 -16.55
C ILE A 370 -22.21 -36.44 -16.80
N GLY A 371 -21.47 -35.37 -17.05
CA GLY A 371 -22.05 -34.03 -17.18
C GLY A 371 -22.69 -33.53 -15.88
N ALA A 372 -22.40 -34.18 -14.77
CA ALA A 372 -22.86 -33.76 -13.47
C ALA A 372 -21.98 -32.58 -13.02
N GLY A 373 -22.52 -31.37 -13.06
CA GLY A 373 -21.86 -30.23 -12.45
C GLY A 373 -21.49 -30.52 -10.99
N SER A 374 -20.57 -29.76 -10.44
CA SER A 374 -20.12 -29.95 -9.06
C SER A 374 -21.07 -29.37 -8.00
N GLY A 375 -22.38 -29.25 -8.31
CA GLY A 375 -23.51 -28.87 -7.45
C GLY A 375 -23.27 -27.72 -6.48
#